data_51a651ded820f8ff8ccc35e14a002bbb
#
_entry.id   51a651ded820f8ff8ccc35e14a002bbb
#
_cell.length_a   1.000
_cell.length_b   1.000
_cell.length_c   1.000
_cell.angle_alpha   90.00
_cell.angle_beta   90.00
_cell.angle_gamma   90.00
#
_symmetry.space_group_name_H-M   'P 1'
#
loop_
_entity.id
_entity.type
_entity.pdbx_description
1 polymer ?
#
loop_
_entity_poly.entity_id
_entity_poly.type
_entity_poly.pdbx_seq_one_letter_code
_entity_poly.pdbx_strand_id
1 'polypeptide(L)'
;MSKVEAAPRIDQALAPSAEYLAWLRAERREQLTVRGAQLALLLVFLVLWEVLPRAQIINPLFTSYPSALWPTFVELLAATPQQASILTHTWSTVLATVVGFTAAMVLGIAIAAALWWWQGLYRVLDPYLVVANAMPKTAFVPIFYLWLGATFSIYGMSLAISLFVTVLMIYNGFQGTDPNKIKLAQTFGASKSQILTKVVLPGSVPTLIAALKVNVGLSLVGVVVGEFQSANLGLGYLIQYGSQIFKLNIVMTAITILAIVSSLMYLAISWLEAVVMRRR
;
A
#
# COMPACT_ATOMS: atom_id res chain seq x y z
N MET A 1 53.20 51.39 -5.63
CA MET A 1 51.84 51.37 -5.06
C MET A 1 51.03 50.38 -5.91
N SER A 2 50.99 49.12 -5.44
CA SER A 2 50.16 48.07 -6.10
C SER A 2 48.73 48.19 -5.58
N LYS A 3 47.77 48.31 -6.53
CA LYS A 3 46.35 48.28 -6.20
C LYS A 3 46.01 46.86 -5.74
N VAL A 4 45.66 46.74 -4.48
CA VAL A 4 45.04 45.51 -3.93
C VAL A 4 43.64 45.42 -4.55
N GLU A 5 43.46 44.46 -5.45
CA GLU A 5 42.18 44.14 -6.05
C GLU A 5 41.29 43.59 -4.96
N ALA A 6 40.21 44.29 -4.66
CA ALA A 6 39.29 43.89 -3.60
C ALA A 6 38.63 42.58 -3.98
N ALA A 7 38.76 41.58 -3.10
CA ALA A 7 38.08 40.28 -3.28
C ALA A 7 36.57 40.48 -3.50
N PRO A 8 35.94 39.78 -4.44
CA PRO A 8 34.51 39.90 -4.70
C PRO A 8 33.72 39.61 -3.41
N ARG A 9 32.75 40.46 -3.11
CA ARG A 9 31.88 40.28 -1.93
C ARG A 9 31.20 38.90 -1.99
N ILE A 10 31.21 38.17 -0.93
CA ILE A 10 30.68 36.82 -0.76
C ILE A 10 29.23 36.74 -1.26
N ASP A 11 28.46 37.80 -1.17
CA ASP A 11 27.08 37.90 -1.65
C ASP A 11 26.92 37.80 -3.18
N GLN A 12 27.96 38.10 -3.98
CA GLN A 12 27.94 37.91 -5.45
C GLN A 12 28.25 36.48 -5.87
N ALA A 13 28.93 35.69 -5.03
CA ALA A 13 29.24 34.28 -5.30
C ALA A 13 28.06 33.35 -5.04
N LEU A 14 26.98 33.81 -4.41
CA LEU A 14 25.79 33.00 -4.08
C LEU A 14 24.61 33.23 -5.02
N ALA A 15 24.72 34.12 -6.00
CA ALA A 15 23.66 34.26 -7.01
C ALA A 15 23.66 33.06 -7.96
N PRO A 16 22.50 32.36 -8.15
CA PRO A 16 22.44 31.21 -9.04
C PRO A 16 22.83 31.62 -10.46
N SER A 17 23.67 30.80 -11.11
CA SER A 17 24.12 31.07 -12.47
C SER A 17 22.95 31.13 -13.45
N ALA A 18 23.12 31.86 -14.57
CA ALA A 18 22.08 31.94 -15.60
C ALA A 18 21.71 30.55 -16.16
N GLU A 19 22.69 29.66 -16.26
CA GLU A 19 22.49 28.25 -16.68
C GLU A 19 21.65 27.47 -15.68
N TYR A 20 21.89 27.63 -14.38
CA TYR A 20 21.10 27.00 -13.33
C TYR A 20 19.64 27.48 -13.33
N LEU A 21 19.44 28.79 -13.54
CA LEU A 21 18.09 29.36 -13.67
C LEU A 21 17.38 28.89 -14.95
N ALA A 22 18.11 28.71 -16.05
CA ALA A 22 17.57 28.14 -17.28
C ALA A 22 17.18 26.66 -17.09
N TRP A 23 18.03 25.90 -16.41
CA TRP A 23 17.73 24.49 -16.06
C TRP A 23 16.50 24.38 -15.16
N LEU A 24 16.39 25.20 -14.09
CA LEU A 24 15.21 25.22 -13.22
C LEU A 24 13.92 25.56 -13.99
N ARG A 25 14.00 26.44 -14.99
CA ARG A 25 12.85 26.78 -15.83
C ARG A 25 12.47 25.60 -16.74
N ALA A 26 13.43 24.93 -17.32
CA ALA A 26 13.22 23.74 -18.14
C ALA A 26 12.60 22.61 -17.31
N GLU A 27 13.16 22.34 -16.14
CA GLU A 27 12.65 21.34 -15.19
C GLU A 27 11.19 21.63 -14.77
N ARG A 28 10.87 22.89 -14.43
CA ARG A 28 9.49 23.29 -14.12
C ARG A 28 8.54 23.11 -15.30
N ARG A 29 8.98 23.44 -16.52
CA ARG A 29 8.17 23.23 -17.73
C ARG A 29 7.90 21.76 -17.96
N GLU A 30 8.91 20.91 -17.82
CA GLU A 30 8.77 19.46 -17.94
C GLU A 30 7.78 18.91 -16.90
N GLN A 31 7.95 19.28 -15.64
CA GLN A 31 7.03 18.87 -14.57
C GLN A 31 5.59 19.33 -14.82
N LEU A 32 5.38 20.55 -15.32
CA LEU A 32 4.05 21.04 -15.66
C LEU A 32 3.46 20.30 -16.87
N THR A 33 4.27 19.99 -17.87
CA THR A 33 3.85 19.21 -19.04
C THR A 33 3.44 17.78 -18.62
N VAL A 34 4.26 17.13 -17.80
CA VAL A 34 3.97 15.79 -17.29
C VAL A 34 2.69 15.80 -16.44
N ARG A 35 2.53 16.75 -15.53
CA ARG A 35 1.29 16.88 -14.73
C ARG A 35 0.08 17.19 -15.61
N GLY A 36 0.23 18.04 -16.62
CA GLY A 36 -0.81 18.33 -17.59
C GLY A 36 -1.22 17.08 -18.37
N ALA A 37 -0.25 16.31 -18.85
CA ALA A 37 -0.51 15.03 -19.53
C ALA A 37 -1.21 14.00 -18.62
N GLN A 38 -0.81 13.89 -17.35
CA GLN A 38 -1.46 13.02 -16.36
C GLN A 38 -2.93 13.42 -16.13
N LEU A 39 -3.20 14.72 -15.96
CA LEU A 39 -4.56 15.23 -15.82
C LEU A 39 -5.40 15.03 -17.08
N ALA A 40 -4.81 15.29 -18.25
CA ALA A 40 -5.48 15.07 -19.53
C ALA A 40 -5.85 13.60 -19.74
N LEU A 41 -4.95 12.67 -19.42
CA LEU A 41 -5.22 11.23 -19.48
C LEU A 41 -6.37 10.83 -18.55
N LEU A 42 -6.37 11.33 -17.32
CA LEU A 42 -7.45 11.08 -16.37
C LEU A 42 -8.78 11.63 -16.86
N LEU A 43 -8.79 12.86 -17.38
CA LEU A 43 -10.00 13.49 -17.92
C LEU A 43 -10.53 12.72 -19.13
N VAL A 44 -9.66 12.34 -20.06
CA VAL A 44 -10.05 11.53 -21.23
C VAL A 44 -10.66 10.20 -20.78
N PHE A 45 -10.07 9.54 -19.80
CA PHE A 45 -10.62 8.30 -19.23
C PHE A 45 -12.03 8.53 -18.64
N LEU A 46 -12.21 9.57 -17.80
CA LEU A 46 -13.51 9.87 -17.19
C LEU A 46 -14.56 10.26 -18.23
N VAL A 47 -14.18 11.05 -19.26
CA VAL A 47 -15.10 11.43 -20.33
C VAL A 47 -15.50 10.19 -21.16
N LEU A 48 -14.56 9.33 -21.50
CA LEU A 48 -14.89 8.09 -22.22
C LEU A 48 -15.79 7.19 -21.39
N TRP A 49 -15.51 7.06 -20.08
CA TRP A 49 -16.34 6.24 -19.17
C TRP A 49 -17.76 6.82 -19.00
N GLU A 50 -17.95 8.13 -19.09
CA GLU A 50 -19.27 8.77 -19.07
C GLU A 50 -20.00 8.66 -20.41
N VAL A 51 -19.28 8.94 -21.53
CA VAL A 51 -19.90 9.09 -22.85
C VAL A 51 -20.23 7.76 -23.51
N LEU A 52 -19.34 6.76 -23.43
CA LEU A 52 -19.52 5.48 -24.14
C LEU A 52 -20.79 4.73 -23.68
N PRO A 53 -21.10 4.62 -22.36
CA PRO A 53 -22.35 3.98 -21.93
C PRO A 53 -23.59 4.84 -22.25
N ARG A 54 -23.50 6.18 -22.13
CA ARG A 54 -24.63 7.06 -22.45
C ARG A 54 -24.98 7.06 -23.92
N ALA A 55 -23.98 6.97 -24.80
CA ALA A 55 -24.16 6.82 -26.24
C ALA A 55 -24.61 5.42 -26.65
N GLN A 56 -24.82 4.49 -25.68
CA GLN A 56 -25.18 3.11 -25.91
C GLN A 56 -24.19 2.31 -26.79
N ILE A 57 -22.97 2.85 -26.97
CA ILE A 57 -21.88 2.11 -27.63
C ILE A 57 -21.48 0.91 -26.79
N ILE A 58 -21.51 1.08 -25.46
CA ILE A 58 -21.34 0.02 -24.49
C ILE A 58 -22.62 -0.03 -23.65
N ASN A 59 -23.13 -1.23 -23.38
CA ASN A 59 -24.37 -1.38 -22.63
C ASN A 59 -24.22 -0.84 -21.19
N PRO A 60 -25.00 0.18 -20.77
CA PRO A 60 -24.88 0.78 -19.44
C PRO A 60 -25.12 -0.20 -18.29
N LEU A 61 -25.88 -1.31 -18.55
CA LEU A 61 -26.13 -2.36 -17.55
C LEU A 61 -24.84 -3.09 -17.16
N PHE A 62 -23.81 -3.11 -18.04
CA PHE A 62 -22.56 -3.83 -17.80
C PHE A 62 -21.38 -2.93 -17.45
N THR A 63 -21.50 -1.60 -17.48
CA THR A 63 -20.36 -0.71 -17.27
C THR A 63 -20.58 0.37 -16.24
N SER A 64 -21.85 0.78 -15.99
CA SER A 64 -22.15 2.00 -15.23
C SER A 64 -21.44 3.25 -15.82
N TYR A 65 -21.60 4.42 -15.24
CA TYR A 65 -20.93 5.66 -15.65
C TYR A 65 -20.80 6.62 -14.45
N PRO A 66 -19.78 7.50 -14.41
CA PRO A 66 -19.47 8.34 -13.26
C PRO A 66 -20.64 9.09 -12.65
N SER A 67 -21.51 9.69 -13.47
CA SER A 67 -22.65 10.45 -12.94
C SER A 67 -23.74 9.59 -12.30
N ALA A 68 -23.78 8.27 -12.56
CA ALA A 68 -24.70 7.35 -11.87
C ALA A 68 -24.19 6.93 -10.49
N LEU A 69 -22.90 7.13 -10.20
CA LEU A 69 -22.31 6.73 -8.92
C LEU A 69 -22.82 7.61 -7.77
N TRP A 70 -22.99 8.92 -8.02
CA TRP A 70 -23.41 9.85 -6.98
C TRP A 70 -24.81 9.55 -6.41
N PRO A 71 -25.88 9.42 -7.23
CA PRO A 71 -27.19 9.03 -6.71
C PRO A 71 -27.16 7.66 -6.03
N THR A 72 -26.42 6.69 -6.56
CA THR A 72 -26.24 5.38 -5.93
C THR A 72 -25.55 5.50 -4.57
N PHE A 73 -24.51 6.34 -4.46
CA PHE A 73 -23.85 6.60 -3.19
C PHE A 73 -24.80 7.18 -2.16
N VAL A 74 -25.62 8.18 -2.56
CA VAL A 74 -26.63 8.80 -1.67
C VAL A 74 -27.68 7.77 -1.23
N GLU A 75 -28.15 6.92 -2.14
CA GLU A 75 -29.06 5.81 -1.81
C GLU A 75 -28.46 4.86 -0.77
N LEU A 76 -27.20 4.48 -0.95
CA LEU A 76 -26.48 3.57 -0.05
C LEU A 76 -26.06 4.21 1.28
N LEU A 77 -26.17 5.54 1.45
CA LEU A 77 -25.95 6.17 2.76
C LEU A 77 -27.06 5.80 3.76
N ALA A 78 -28.28 5.61 3.27
CA ALA A 78 -29.40 5.18 4.10
C ALA A 78 -29.26 3.68 4.43
N ALA A 79 -29.27 3.35 5.72
CA ALA A 79 -29.40 1.96 6.13
C ALA A 79 -30.86 1.49 5.93
N THR A 80 -31.03 0.28 5.39
CA THR A 80 -32.33 -0.38 5.28
C THR A 80 -32.35 -1.63 6.17
N PRO A 81 -33.52 -2.21 6.47
CA PRO A 81 -33.57 -3.46 7.23
C PRO A 81 -32.80 -4.62 6.60
N GLN A 82 -32.60 -4.58 5.26
CA GLN A 82 -31.92 -5.62 4.49
C GLN A 82 -30.46 -5.30 4.19
N GLN A 83 -30.02 -4.02 4.31
CA GLN A 83 -28.70 -3.59 3.92
C GLN A 83 -28.17 -2.48 4.83
N ALA A 84 -26.97 -2.68 5.37
CA ALA A 84 -26.27 -1.67 6.15
C ALA A 84 -25.87 -0.46 5.28
N SER A 85 -25.64 0.71 5.91
CA SER A 85 -25.11 1.88 5.22
C SER A 85 -23.73 1.62 4.60
N ILE A 86 -23.46 2.27 3.49
CA ILE A 86 -22.13 2.20 2.83
C ILE A 86 -20.99 2.64 3.75
N LEU A 87 -21.25 3.53 4.70
CA LEU A 87 -20.28 3.94 5.71
C LEU A 87 -19.94 2.77 6.65
N THR A 88 -20.92 1.97 7.03
CA THR A 88 -20.72 0.77 7.85
C THR A 88 -19.89 -0.27 7.09
N HIS A 89 -20.20 -0.49 5.80
CA HIS A 89 -19.41 -1.36 4.93
C HIS A 89 -17.96 -0.85 4.81
N THR A 90 -17.78 0.44 4.56
CA THR A 90 -16.44 1.07 4.47
C THR A 90 -15.65 0.89 5.76
N TRP A 91 -16.29 1.17 6.90
CA TRP A 91 -15.64 1.03 8.21
C TRP A 91 -15.22 -0.42 8.48
N SER A 92 -16.08 -1.39 8.16
CA SER A 92 -15.78 -2.82 8.29
C SER A 92 -14.53 -3.20 7.50
N THR A 93 -14.44 -2.81 6.22
CA THR A 93 -13.28 -3.08 5.37
C THR A 93 -12.02 -2.39 5.89
N VAL A 94 -12.11 -1.12 6.32
CA VAL A 94 -10.97 -0.38 6.87
C VAL A 94 -10.45 -1.04 8.15
N LEU A 95 -11.35 -1.36 9.07
CA LEU A 95 -10.99 -2.02 10.34
C LEU A 95 -10.34 -3.38 10.09
N ALA A 96 -10.93 -4.20 9.24
CA ALA A 96 -10.38 -5.51 8.88
C ALA A 96 -8.99 -5.37 8.24
N THR A 97 -8.80 -4.37 7.37
CA THR A 97 -7.51 -4.09 6.72
C THR A 97 -6.46 -3.67 7.75
N VAL A 98 -6.79 -2.75 8.65
CA VAL A 98 -5.85 -2.29 9.70
C VAL A 98 -5.44 -3.45 10.61
N VAL A 99 -6.38 -4.28 11.03
CA VAL A 99 -6.09 -5.45 11.87
C VAL A 99 -5.24 -6.46 11.14
N GLY A 100 -5.62 -6.85 9.91
CA GLY A 100 -4.87 -7.81 9.09
C GLY A 100 -3.46 -7.32 8.76
N PHE A 101 -3.34 -6.05 8.37
CA PHE A 101 -2.07 -5.37 8.12
C PHE A 101 -1.16 -5.38 9.35
N THR A 102 -1.69 -4.98 10.51
CA THR A 102 -0.92 -4.93 11.74
C THR A 102 -0.45 -6.33 12.16
N ALA A 103 -1.34 -7.32 12.07
CA ALA A 103 -0.99 -8.71 12.36
C ALA A 103 0.12 -9.23 11.41
N ALA A 104 0.00 -8.96 10.10
CA ALA A 104 1.00 -9.37 9.12
C ALA A 104 2.36 -8.70 9.36
N MET A 105 2.37 -7.40 9.71
CA MET A 105 3.61 -6.68 10.01
C MET A 105 4.27 -7.20 11.29
N VAL A 106 3.53 -7.35 12.38
CA VAL A 106 4.06 -7.83 13.66
C VAL A 106 4.61 -9.26 13.53
N LEU A 107 3.82 -10.16 12.96
CA LEU A 107 4.24 -11.55 12.75
C LEU A 107 5.37 -11.65 11.73
N GLY A 108 5.31 -10.87 10.66
CA GLY A 108 6.35 -10.85 9.61
C GLY A 108 7.70 -10.37 10.15
N ILE A 109 7.72 -9.30 10.96
CA ILE A 109 8.93 -8.83 11.64
C ILE A 109 9.46 -9.89 12.61
N ALA A 110 8.59 -10.50 13.41
CA ALA A 110 8.98 -11.52 14.38
C ALA A 110 9.58 -12.75 13.69
N ILE A 111 8.94 -13.25 12.62
CA ILE A 111 9.44 -14.38 11.84
C ILE A 111 10.76 -14.02 11.15
N ALA A 112 10.87 -12.86 10.50
CA ALA A 112 12.10 -12.41 9.86
C ALA A 112 13.26 -12.29 10.87
N ALA A 113 13.00 -11.79 12.08
CA ALA A 113 13.97 -11.71 13.16
C ALA A 113 14.40 -13.11 13.64
N ALA A 114 13.47 -14.05 13.76
CA ALA A 114 13.77 -15.44 14.10
C ALA A 114 14.63 -16.11 13.01
N LEU A 115 14.32 -15.91 11.74
CA LEU A 115 15.10 -16.42 10.60
C LEU A 115 16.51 -15.82 10.54
N TRP A 116 16.62 -14.52 10.85
CA TRP A 116 17.93 -13.87 10.97
C TRP A 116 18.74 -14.43 12.13
N TRP A 117 18.06 -14.73 13.24
CA TRP A 117 18.70 -15.31 14.41
C TRP A 117 19.22 -16.73 14.16
N TRP A 118 18.45 -17.56 13.44
CA TRP A 118 18.81 -18.95 13.11
C TRP A 118 18.99 -19.12 11.59
N GLN A 119 20.16 -18.74 11.08
CA GLN A 119 20.46 -18.85 9.65
C GLN A 119 20.30 -20.26 9.07
N GLY A 120 20.54 -21.30 9.89
CA GLY A 120 20.29 -22.69 9.49
C GLY A 120 18.80 -22.95 9.21
N LEU A 121 17.92 -22.40 10.07
CA LEU A 121 16.47 -22.49 9.88
C LEU A 121 16.04 -21.78 8.61
N TYR A 122 16.59 -20.60 8.33
CA TYR A 122 16.31 -19.88 7.08
C TYR A 122 16.65 -20.74 5.85
N ARG A 123 17.85 -21.34 5.80
CA ARG A 123 18.27 -22.17 4.66
C ARG A 123 17.34 -23.35 4.41
N VAL A 124 16.73 -23.90 5.45
CA VAL A 124 15.76 -24.98 5.33
C VAL A 124 14.39 -24.44 4.87
N LEU A 125 13.96 -23.30 5.39
CA LEU A 125 12.61 -22.74 5.11
C LEU A 125 12.53 -21.90 3.84
N ASP A 126 13.64 -21.37 3.34
CA ASP A 126 13.70 -20.49 2.17
C ASP A 126 12.91 -21.04 0.96
N PRO A 127 13.14 -22.28 0.46
CA PRO A 127 12.39 -22.80 -0.67
C PRO A 127 10.89 -22.90 -0.38
N TYR A 128 10.49 -23.21 0.84
CA TYR A 128 9.08 -23.28 1.22
C TYR A 128 8.43 -21.89 1.29
N LEU A 129 9.15 -20.88 1.78
CA LEU A 129 8.69 -19.50 1.81
C LEU A 129 8.48 -18.95 0.40
N VAL A 130 9.40 -19.26 -0.52
CA VAL A 130 9.29 -18.85 -1.92
C VAL A 130 8.08 -19.52 -2.58
N VAL A 131 7.91 -20.83 -2.41
CA VAL A 131 6.75 -21.57 -2.95
C VAL A 131 5.45 -21.04 -2.34
N ALA A 132 5.37 -20.88 -1.02
CA ALA A 132 4.19 -20.35 -0.34
C ALA A 132 3.86 -18.92 -0.79
N ASN A 133 4.89 -18.12 -1.11
CA ASN A 133 4.66 -16.78 -1.68
C ASN A 133 4.13 -16.84 -3.11
N ALA A 134 4.55 -17.80 -3.93
CA ALA A 134 4.14 -17.95 -5.32
C ALA A 134 2.74 -18.58 -5.48
N MET A 135 2.25 -19.30 -4.46
CA MET A 135 0.92 -19.96 -4.53
C MET A 135 -0.22 -18.94 -4.66
N PRO A 136 -1.28 -19.26 -5.44
CA PRO A 136 -2.48 -18.45 -5.56
C PRO A 136 -3.30 -18.52 -4.26
N LYS A 137 -3.04 -17.60 -3.34
CA LYS A 137 -3.64 -17.60 -1.99
C LYS A 137 -5.17 -17.46 -2.02
N THR A 138 -5.72 -16.87 -3.08
CA THR A 138 -7.18 -16.77 -3.30
C THR A 138 -7.87 -18.13 -3.41
N ALA A 139 -7.16 -19.17 -3.83
CA ALA A 139 -7.68 -20.52 -3.87
C ALA A 139 -7.99 -21.11 -2.48
N PHE A 140 -7.40 -20.54 -1.43
CA PHE A 140 -7.62 -20.98 -0.05
C PHE A 140 -8.85 -20.35 0.63
N VAL A 141 -9.55 -19.40 -0.02
CA VAL A 141 -10.73 -18.73 0.57
C VAL A 141 -11.76 -19.73 1.11
N PRO A 142 -12.18 -20.78 0.39
CA PRO A 142 -13.15 -21.75 0.92
C PRO A 142 -12.62 -22.51 2.15
N ILE A 143 -11.31 -22.80 2.19
CA ILE A 143 -10.66 -23.49 3.30
C ILE A 143 -10.64 -22.60 4.54
N PHE A 144 -10.25 -21.33 4.39
CA PHE A 144 -10.28 -20.36 5.50
C PHE A 144 -11.70 -20.16 6.02
N TYR A 145 -12.69 -20.14 5.13
CA TYR A 145 -14.10 -20.05 5.54
C TYR A 145 -14.53 -21.26 6.39
N LEU A 146 -14.18 -22.47 5.98
CA LEU A 146 -14.51 -23.70 6.70
C LEU A 146 -13.79 -23.78 8.06
N TRP A 147 -12.54 -23.35 8.14
CA TRP A 147 -11.73 -23.47 9.36
C TRP A 147 -11.98 -22.34 10.35
N LEU A 148 -12.18 -21.13 9.90
CA LEU A 148 -12.24 -19.93 10.71
C LEU A 148 -13.64 -19.32 10.81
N GLY A 149 -14.57 -19.78 9.98
CA GLY A 149 -15.90 -19.20 9.87
C GLY A 149 -15.91 -17.85 9.10
N ALA A 150 -17.09 -17.30 8.91
CA ALA A 150 -17.32 -16.12 8.07
C ALA A 150 -16.48 -14.89 8.48
N THR A 151 -16.45 -14.58 9.77
CA THR A 151 -15.80 -13.36 10.26
C THR A 151 -14.28 -13.45 10.25
N PHE A 152 -13.72 -14.55 10.75
CA PHE A 152 -12.27 -14.67 10.89
C PHE A 152 -11.57 -15.08 9.61
N SER A 153 -12.26 -15.63 8.63
CA SER A 153 -11.69 -15.92 7.30
C SER A 153 -11.19 -14.66 6.58
N ILE A 154 -11.83 -13.50 6.78
CA ILE A 154 -11.41 -12.21 6.23
C ILE A 154 -10.01 -11.85 6.71
N TYR A 155 -9.78 -11.94 8.03
CA TYR A 155 -8.46 -11.68 8.64
C TYR A 155 -7.43 -12.74 8.24
N GLY A 156 -7.85 -14.00 8.16
CA GLY A 156 -7.02 -15.11 7.68
C GLY A 156 -6.53 -14.89 6.25
N MET A 157 -7.39 -14.43 5.36
CA MET A 157 -7.04 -14.11 3.97
C MET A 157 -6.11 -12.90 3.88
N SER A 158 -6.39 -11.84 4.64
CA SER A 158 -5.50 -10.67 4.72
C SER A 158 -4.09 -11.07 5.17
N LEU A 159 -4.01 -11.88 6.24
CA LEU A 159 -2.75 -12.39 6.75
C LEU A 159 -2.04 -13.29 5.73
N ALA A 160 -2.73 -14.24 5.12
CA ALA A 160 -2.13 -15.18 4.15
C ALA A 160 -1.55 -14.47 2.92
N ILE A 161 -2.19 -13.40 2.44
CA ILE A 161 -1.72 -12.67 1.27
C ILE A 161 -0.51 -11.80 1.62
N SER A 162 -0.49 -11.14 2.78
CA SER A 162 0.53 -10.15 3.14
C SER A 162 1.72 -10.74 3.90
N LEU A 163 1.56 -11.79 4.72
CA LEU A 163 2.59 -12.29 5.62
C LEU A 163 3.87 -12.76 4.92
N PHE A 164 3.75 -13.58 3.87
CA PHE A 164 4.93 -14.15 3.19
C PHE A 164 5.76 -13.07 2.50
N VAL A 165 5.10 -12.08 1.88
CA VAL A 165 5.78 -10.92 1.28
C VAL A 165 6.49 -10.12 2.36
N THR A 166 5.82 -9.88 3.50
CA THR A 166 6.39 -9.18 4.65
C THR A 166 7.66 -9.87 5.17
N VAL A 167 7.58 -11.18 5.41
CA VAL A 167 8.72 -11.98 5.92
C VAL A 167 9.91 -11.87 4.98
N LEU A 168 9.69 -12.09 3.68
CA LEU A 168 10.76 -12.05 2.68
C LEU A 168 11.36 -10.65 2.54
N MET A 169 10.54 -9.61 2.47
CA MET A 169 11.02 -8.23 2.36
C MET A 169 11.85 -7.81 3.58
N ILE A 170 11.35 -8.09 4.79
CA ILE A 170 12.03 -7.69 6.03
C ILE A 170 13.29 -8.51 6.24
N TYR A 171 13.24 -9.81 5.98
CA TYR A 171 14.43 -10.66 6.06
C TYR A 171 15.55 -10.18 5.10
N ASN A 172 15.19 -9.86 3.85
CA ASN A 172 16.14 -9.30 2.89
C ASN A 172 16.70 -7.95 3.37
N GLY A 173 15.87 -7.12 4.00
CA GLY A 173 16.32 -5.88 4.63
C GLY A 173 17.33 -6.11 5.77
N PHE A 174 17.13 -7.14 6.58
CA PHE A 174 18.08 -7.51 7.63
C PHE A 174 19.41 -8.01 7.05
N GLN A 175 19.37 -8.81 5.99
CA GLN A 175 20.57 -9.27 5.28
C GLN A 175 21.31 -8.15 4.54
N GLY A 176 20.60 -7.12 4.10
CA GLY A 176 21.18 -5.93 3.46
C GLY A 176 21.89 -4.98 4.43
N THR A 177 21.93 -5.28 5.74
CA THR A 177 22.69 -4.47 6.71
C THR A 177 24.19 -4.59 6.43
N ASP A 178 24.89 -3.45 6.40
CA ASP A 178 26.33 -3.38 6.13
C ASP A 178 27.13 -4.32 7.06
N PRO A 179 27.83 -5.33 6.49
CA PRO A 179 28.61 -6.28 7.27
C PRO A 179 29.71 -5.64 8.12
N ASN A 180 30.24 -4.47 7.71
CA ASN A 180 31.26 -3.77 8.46
C ASN A 180 30.70 -3.19 9.77
N LYS A 181 29.44 -2.70 9.76
CA LYS A 181 28.76 -2.26 10.98
C LYS A 181 28.53 -3.40 11.96
N ILE A 182 28.20 -4.58 11.45
CA ILE A 182 28.03 -5.80 12.27
C ILE A 182 29.38 -6.21 12.88
N LYS A 183 30.46 -6.27 12.06
CA LYS A 183 31.81 -6.60 12.53
C LYS A 183 32.29 -5.59 13.59
N LEU A 184 32.07 -4.28 13.35
CA LEU A 184 32.44 -3.26 14.30
C LEU A 184 31.74 -3.47 15.66
N ALA A 185 30.43 -3.74 15.65
CA ALA A 185 29.70 -4.03 16.89
C ALA A 185 30.26 -5.27 17.60
N GLN A 186 30.67 -6.30 16.84
CA GLN A 186 31.29 -7.53 17.38
C GLN A 186 32.63 -7.23 18.04
N THR A 187 33.46 -6.35 17.46
CA THR A 187 34.74 -5.94 18.07
C THR A 187 34.58 -5.20 19.39
N PHE A 188 33.45 -4.52 19.57
CA PHE A 188 33.05 -3.91 20.87
C PHE A 188 32.38 -4.91 21.84
N GLY A 189 32.36 -6.22 21.52
CA GLY A 189 31.78 -7.23 22.38
C GLY A 189 30.24 -7.27 22.39
N ALA A 190 29.60 -6.71 21.37
CA ALA A 190 28.13 -6.71 21.31
C ALA A 190 27.58 -8.13 21.15
N SER A 191 26.59 -8.49 21.97
CA SER A 191 25.85 -9.75 21.85
C SER A 191 24.99 -9.79 20.58
N LYS A 192 24.60 -10.98 20.14
CA LYS A 192 23.73 -11.15 18.95
C LYS A 192 22.41 -10.38 19.08
N SER A 193 21.82 -10.31 20.28
CA SER A 193 20.62 -9.51 20.55
C SER A 193 20.89 -8.01 20.40
N GLN A 194 22.04 -7.53 20.90
CA GLN A 194 22.42 -6.12 20.74
C GLN A 194 22.70 -5.77 19.26
N ILE A 195 23.30 -6.67 18.50
CA ILE A 195 23.49 -6.47 17.06
C ILE A 195 22.13 -6.38 16.34
N LEU A 196 21.20 -7.30 16.62
CA LEU A 196 19.86 -7.25 16.04
C LEU A 196 19.13 -5.95 16.35
N THR A 197 19.09 -5.57 17.63
CA THR A 197 18.25 -4.43 18.08
C THR A 197 18.89 -3.07 17.85
N LYS A 198 20.23 -2.97 17.89
CA LYS A 198 20.96 -1.68 17.78
C LYS A 198 21.59 -1.42 16.42
N VAL A 199 21.77 -2.46 15.60
CA VAL A 199 22.43 -2.32 14.28
C VAL A 199 21.47 -2.73 13.16
N VAL A 200 20.95 -3.97 13.17
CA VAL A 200 20.18 -4.55 12.07
C VAL A 200 18.81 -3.91 11.97
N LEU A 201 18.01 -3.91 13.04
CA LEU A 201 16.68 -3.30 13.04
C LEU A 201 16.71 -1.80 12.68
N PRO A 202 17.55 -0.96 13.32
CA PRO A 202 17.66 0.43 12.90
C PRO A 202 18.20 0.61 11.48
N GLY A 203 19.13 -0.23 11.05
CA GLY A 203 19.67 -0.20 9.68
C GLY A 203 18.63 -0.52 8.63
N SER A 204 17.66 -1.37 8.95
CA SER A 204 16.62 -1.87 8.04
C SER A 204 15.35 -1.00 8.02
N VAL A 205 15.30 0.12 8.77
CA VAL A 205 14.09 0.98 8.81
C VAL A 205 13.63 1.44 7.42
N PRO A 206 14.48 1.80 6.45
CA PRO A 206 14.00 2.12 5.11
C PRO A 206 13.25 0.95 4.45
N THR A 207 13.75 -0.28 4.61
CA THR A 207 13.09 -1.48 4.10
C THR A 207 11.79 -1.79 4.85
N LEU A 208 11.77 -1.59 6.18
CA LEU A 208 10.55 -1.72 6.98
C LEU A 208 9.46 -0.76 6.50
N ILE A 209 9.81 0.49 6.21
CA ILE A 209 8.87 1.48 5.68
C ILE A 209 8.39 1.09 4.27
N ALA A 210 9.27 0.61 3.41
CA ALA A 210 8.89 0.09 2.11
C ALA A 210 7.93 -1.11 2.25
N ALA A 211 8.18 -2.01 3.18
CA ALA A 211 7.30 -3.13 3.50
C ALA A 211 5.92 -2.66 4.00
N LEU A 212 5.83 -1.61 4.83
CA LEU A 212 4.55 -1.02 5.26
C LEU A 212 3.72 -0.56 4.06
N LYS A 213 4.32 0.14 3.09
CA LYS A 213 3.63 0.62 1.88
C LYS A 213 3.08 -0.52 1.02
N VAL A 214 3.86 -1.56 0.81
CA VAL A 214 3.43 -2.72 0.03
C VAL A 214 2.32 -3.48 0.77
N ASN A 215 2.49 -3.69 2.07
CA ASN A 215 1.57 -4.51 2.85
C ASN A 215 0.21 -3.89 3.08
N VAL A 216 0.07 -2.57 3.16
CA VAL A 216 -1.26 -1.96 3.28
C VAL A 216 -2.13 -2.31 2.07
N GLY A 217 -1.56 -2.28 0.86
CA GLY A 217 -2.27 -2.70 -0.35
C GLY A 217 -2.59 -4.20 -0.37
N LEU A 218 -1.61 -5.04 -0.04
CA LEU A 218 -1.80 -6.50 0.01
C LEU A 218 -2.84 -6.92 1.05
N SER A 219 -2.83 -6.29 2.23
CA SER A 219 -3.82 -6.57 3.28
C SER A 219 -5.23 -6.16 2.85
N LEU A 220 -5.38 -5.02 2.19
CA LEU A 220 -6.66 -4.59 1.63
C LEU A 220 -7.17 -5.57 0.57
N VAL A 221 -6.31 -6.02 -0.36
CA VAL A 221 -6.67 -7.06 -1.34
C VAL A 221 -7.13 -8.33 -0.62
N GLY A 222 -6.40 -8.77 0.42
CA GLY A 222 -6.75 -9.93 1.20
C GLY A 222 -8.12 -9.82 1.88
N VAL A 223 -8.41 -8.65 2.47
CA VAL A 223 -9.71 -8.36 3.08
C VAL A 223 -10.82 -8.42 2.04
N VAL A 224 -10.68 -7.71 0.91
CA VAL A 224 -11.71 -7.69 -0.16
C VAL A 224 -11.98 -9.09 -0.68
N VAL A 225 -10.95 -9.89 -0.91
CA VAL A 225 -11.08 -11.29 -1.34
C VAL A 225 -11.80 -12.15 -0.29
N GLY A 226 -11.48 -11.94 1.00
CA GLY A 226 -12.19 -12.59 2.11
C GLY A 226 -13.65 -12.17 2.18
N GLU A 227 -13.95 -10.89 2.00
CA GLU A 227 -15.30 -10.33 2.02
C GLU A 227 -16.18 -10.86 0.88
N PHE A 228 -15.61 -11.20 -0.30
CA PHE A 228 -16.39 -11.72 -1.43
C PHE A 228 -17.18 -12.99 -1.11
N GLN A 229 -16.65 -13.87 -0.29
CA GLN A 229 -17.28 -15.17 -0.03
C GLN A 229 -17.84 -15.35 1.38
N SER A 230 -17.37 -14.58 2.35
CA SER A 230 -17.62 -14.89 3.75
C SER A 230 -18.33 -13.79 4.53
N ALA A 231 -18.52 -12.61 3.96
CA ALA A 231 -19.04 -11.48 4.72
C ALA A 231 -20.51 -11.17 4.42
N ASN A 232 -21.16 -10.55 5.40
CA ASN A 232 -22.42 -9.82 5.25
C ASN A 232 -22.18 -8.30 5.35
N LEU A 233 -20.93 -7.89 5.53
CA LEU A 233 -20.49 -6.50 5.65
C LEU A 233 -19.16 -6.33 4.92
N GLY A 234 -18.89 -5.11 4.49
CA GLY A 234 -17.66 -4.72 3.80
C GLY A 234 -17.90 -4.28 2.36
N LEU A 235 -16.92 -3.55 1.81
CA LEU A 235 -16.99 -3.08 0.42
C LEU A 235 -16.87 -4.24 -0.57
N GLY A 236 -16.09 -5.28 -0.24
CA GLY A 236 -16.02 -6.50 -1.02
C GLY A 236 -17.35 -7.23 -1.08
N TYR A 237 -18.07 -7.32 0.05
CA TYR A 237 -19.44 -7.84 0.06
C TYR A 237 -20.36 -7.03 -0.85
N LEU A 238 -20.32 -5.69 -0.81
CA LEU A 238 -21.16 -4.86 -1.70
C LEU A 238 -20.86 -5.08 -3.18
N ILE A 239 -19.59 -5.27 -3.53
CA ILE A 239 -19.18 -5.60 -4.90
C ILE A 239 -19.80 -6.95 -5.32
N GLN A 240 -19.68 -7.97 -4.50
CA GLN A 240 -20.22 -9.30 -4.77
C GLN A 240 -21.75 -9.28 -4.84
N TYR A 241 -22.40 -8.63 -3.89
CA TYR A 241 -23.84 -8.48 -3.84
C TYR A 241 -24.37 -7.74 -5.07
N GLY A 242 -23.81 -6.57 -5.40
CA GLY A 242 -24.21 -5.79 -6.58
C GLY A 242 -24.03 -6.55 -7.89
N SER A 243 -22.96 -7.35 -7.97
CA SER A 243 -22.71 -8.24 -9.12
C SER A 243 -23.78 -9.34 -9.26
N GLN A 244 -24.17 -9.98 -8.16
CA GLN A 244 -25.17 -11.06 -8.15
C GLN A 244 -26.58 -10.57 -8.53
N ILE A 245 -26.94 -9.33 -8.19
CA ILE A 245 -28.24 -8.72 -8.52
C ILE A 245 -28.18 -7.85 -9.79
N PHE A 246 -27.07 -7.90 -10.54
CA PHE A 246 -26.86 -7.11 -11.76
C PHE A 246 -27.01 -5.58 -11.59
N LYS A 247 -26.76 -5.06 -10.39
CA LYS A 247 -26.72 -3.62 -10.09
C LYS A 247 -25.29 -3.08 -10.13
N LEU A 248 -24.72 -2.93 -11.33
CA LEU A 248 -23.33 -2.49 -11.50
C LEU A 248 -23.03 -1.10 -10.98
N ASN A 249 -24.05 -0.24 -10.81
CA ASN A 249 -23.87 1.05 -10.14
C ASN A 249 -23.39 0.86 -8.68
N ILE A 250 -23.92 -0.14 -7.95
CA ILE A 250 -23.45 -0.50 -6.59
C ILE A 250 -22.00 -0.97 -6.64
N VAL A 251 -21.69 -1.87 -7.59
CA VAL A 251 -20.33 -2.41 -7.76
C VAL A 251 -19.32 -1.29 -8.00
N MET A 252 -19.60 -0.41 -8.97
CA MET A 252 -18.68 0.68 -9.34
C MET A 252 -18.58 1.74 -8.24
N THR A 253 -19.67 2.01 -7.50
CA THR A 253 -19.64 2.89 -6.33
C THR A 253 -18.75 2.30 -5.23
N ALA A 254 -18.90 1.01 -4.92
CA ALA A 254 -18.06 0.34 -3.91
C ALA A 254 -16.58 0.29 -4.33
N ILE A 255 -16.28 0.00 -5.61
CA ILE A 255 -14.91 0.05 -6.16
C ILE A 255 -14.32 1.46 -6.05
N THR A 256 -15.10 2.50 -6.36
CA THR A 256 -14.64 3.89 -6.26
C THR A 256 -14.29 4.26 -4.82
N ILE A 257 -15.13 3.87 -3.86
CA ILE A 257 -14.86 4.10 -2.44
C ILE A 257 -13.63 3.30 -2.00
N LEU A 258 -13.50 2.06 -2.45
CA LEU A 258 -12.32 1.23 -2.16
C LEU A 258 -11.04 1.89 -2.68
N ALA A 259 -11.06 2.47 -3.88
CA ALA A 259 -9.93 3.21 -4.44
C ALA A 259 -9.58 4.45 -3.60
N ILE A 260 -10.59 5.19 -3.12
CA ILE A 260 -10.39 6.34 -2.22
C ILE A 260 -9.78 5.88 -0.89
N VAL A 261 -10.35 4.85 -0.27
CA VAL A 261 -9.86 4.27 1.00
C VAL A 261 -8.42 3.79 0.85
N SER A 262 -8.11 3.04 -0.21
CA SER A 262 -6.75 2.58 -0.51
C SER A 262 -5.77 3.74 -0.63
N SER A 263 -6.16 4.79 -1.35
CA SER A 263 -5.34 5.99 -1.53
C SER A 263 -5.09 6.71 -0.20
N LEU A 264 -6.12 6.86 0.64
CA LEU A 264 -6.00 7.48 1.95
C LEU A 264 -5.09 6.67 2.89
N MET A 265 -5.23 5.35 2.90
CA MET A 265 -4.35 4.47 3.69
C MET A 265 -2.90 4.54 3.22
N TYR A 266 -2.65 4.55 1.90
CA TYR A 266 -1.32 4.73 1.35
C TYR A 266 -0.72 6.10 1.71
N LEU A 267 -1.49 7.19 1.62
CA LEU A 267 -1.07 8.52 2.02
C LEU A 267 -0.74 8.59 3.51
N ALA A 268 -1.51 7.94 4.37
CA ALA A 268 -1.24 7.86 5.81
C ALA A 268 0.12 7.19 6.08
N ILE A 269 0.43 6.07 5.41
CA ILE A 269 1.74 5.42 5.54
C ILE A 269 2.86 6.29 4.97
N SER A 270 2.64 6.97 3.85
CA SER A 270 3.63 7.88 3.25
C SER A 270 3.91 9.09 4.14
N TRP A 271 2.90 9.59 4.83
CA TRP A 271 3.07 10.64 5.83
C TRP A 271 3.89 10.15 7.04
N LEU A 272 3.58 8.93 7.53
CA LEU A 272 4.36 8.30 8.60
C LEU A 272 5.84 8.17 8.22
N GLU A 273 6.12 7.73 6.98
CA GLU A 273 7.48 7.67 6.45
C GLU A 273 8.18 9.04 6.51
N ALA A 274 7.51 10.09 5.99
CA ALA A 274 8.08 11.44 5.98
C ALA A 274 8.42 11.92 7.39
N VAL A 275 7.60 11.59 8.39
CA VAL A 275 7.86 11.93 9.81
C VAL A 275 9.05 11.15 10.37
N VAL A 276 9.11 9.84 10.10
CA VAL A 276 10.20 8.96 10.61
C VAL A 276 11.54 9.29 9.96
N MET A 277 11.54 9.53 8.64
CA MET A 277 12.79 9.82 7.91
C MET A 277 13.33 11.22 8.17
N ARG A 278 12.48 12.21 8.50
CA ARG A 278 12.95 13.56 8.89
C ARG A 278 13.69 13.60 10.24
N ARG A 279 13.49 12.61 11.09
CA ARG A 279 14.12 12.54 12.42
C ARG A 279 15.46 11.79 12.42
N ARG A 280 15.93 11.35 11.28
CA ARG A 280 17.21 10.68 11.04
C ARG A 280 18.19 11.55 10.25
#